data_b2af6878dabf38b76e2fb38a750a70ec
#
_entry.id   b2af6878dabf38b76e2fb38a750a70ec
#
_cell.length_a   1.000
_cell.length_b   1.000
_cell.length_c   1.000
_cell.angle_alpha   90.00
_cell.angle_beta   90.00
_cell.angle_gamma   90.00
#
_symmetry.space_group_name_H-M   'P 1'
#
loop_
_entity.id
_entity.type
_entity.pdbx_description
1 polymer ?
#
loop_
_entity_poly.entity_id
_entity_poly.type
_entity_poly.pdbx_seq_one_letter_code
_entity_poly.pdbx_strand_id
1 'polypeptide(L)'
;MAVPAQRADSKAQKARHDNGALWLTQRDIDGLVLCGEHYAAPYDLLAAALLIGSQATMYRLMMRWRDTGYAATGQLGRGPSWCWLTSKGMAATGLGFPAPRPALTRLAHIRAVLAARLWLEARPVWTRGQAWWHSERRLKAAQLPPGSRGRREHVPDAEIHWPSIDGSPHAGQVWALEVELTPKALTRTSRIMTGLLSPPRYARVLYLTAAAAEPVVTRAAAALPRYQQARLTVQNLPRSALTTCLAPPPPRKSGMDTPPPGP
;
A
#
# COMPACT_ATOMS: atom_id res chain seq x y z
N MET A 1 24.40 17.19 68.52
CA MET A 1 24.88 17.47 67.19
C MET A 1 24.51 16.29 66.32
N ALA A 2 23.47 16.42 65.48
CA ALA A 2 22.97 15.36 64.60
C ALA A 2 23.40 15.69 63.16
N VAL A 3 24.08 14.75 62.47
CA VAL A 3 24.48 14.88 61.09
C VAL A 3 23.33 14.48 60.21
N PRO A 4 22.92 15.27 59.20
CA PRO A 4 21.85 14.88 58.28
C PRO A 4 22.35 13.87 57.27
N ALA A 5 21.58 12.75 57.10
CA ALA A 5 21.80 11.74 56.09
C ALA A 5 21.50 12.28 54.68
N GLN A 6 22.47 12.26 53.80
CA GLN A 6 22.31 12.50 52.37
C GLN A 6 21.50 11.35 51.74
N ARG A 7 20.30 11.66 51.27
CA ARG A 7 19.55 10.77 50.36
C ARG A 7 20.23 10.77 49.01
N ALA A 8 20.86 9.66 48.68
CA ALA A 8 21.34 9.38 47.35
C ALA A 8 20.14 9.00 46.45
N ASP A 9 19.75 9.92 45.57
CA ASP A 9 18.82 9.65 44.48
C ASP A 9 19.49 8.76 43.44
N SER A 10 19.41 7.45 43.63
CA SER A 10 19.74 6.47 42.61
C SER A 10 18.54 6.20 41.69
N LYS A 11 18.23 7.10 40.79
CA LYS A 11 17.54 6.73 39.57
C LYS A 11 18.49 5.90 38.72
N ALA A 12 18.67 4.63 39.05
CA ALA A 12 19.25 3.64 38.18
C ALA A 12 18.36 3.52 36.96
N GLN A 13 18.72 4.24 35.91
CA GLN A 13 18.15 4.10 34.59
C GLN A 13 18.48 2.68 34.14
N LYS A 14 17.48 1.77 34.27
CA LYS A 14 17.59 0.37 33.83
C LYS A 14 17.90 0.40 32.34
N ALA A 15 19.17 0.34 31.97
CA ALA A 15 19.59 0.14 30.59
C ALA A 15 18.95 -1.17 30.11
N ARG A 16 18.02 -1.06 29.18
CA ARG A 16 17.49 -2.25 28.49
C ARG A 16 18.65 -2.90 27.74
N HIS A 17 19.09 -4.04 28.23
CA HIS A 17 20.02 -4.94 27.59
C HIS A 17 19.27 -5.73 26.48
N ASP A 18 18.77 -5.06 25.48
CA ASP A 18 18.50 -5.67 24.18
C ASP A 18 19.73 -5.36 23.33
N ASN A 19 20.48 -6.36 22.96
CA ASN A 19 21.75 -6.33 22.20
C ASN A 19 21.64 -5.61 20.84
N GLY A 20 20.96 -4.46 20.74
CA GLY A 20 20.81 -3.70 19.50
C GLY A 20 20.03 -4.40 18.39
N ALA A 21 19.55 -5.63 18.62
CA ALA A 21 18.70 -6.34 17.66
C ALA A 21 17.29 -5.75 17.73
N LEU A 22 16.93 -4.99 16.71
CA LEU A 22 15.57 -4.47 16.58
C LEU A 22 14.61 -5.64 16.31
N TRP A 23 13.76 -5.94 17.28
CA TRP A 23 12.67 -6.89 17.08
C TRP A 23 11.56 -6.22 16.25
N LEU A 24 11.30 -6.75 15.05
CA LEU A 24 10.16 -6.35 14.27
C LEU A 24 8.89 -6.85 14.93
N THR A 25 7.97 -5.96 15.21
CA THR A 25 6.62 -6.32 15.67
C THR A 25 5.77 -6.80 14.49
N GLN A 26 4.63 -7.45 14.75
CA GLN A 26 3.69 -7.83 13.69
C GLN A 26 3.29 -6.62 12.85
N ARG A 27 3.00 -5.47 13.48
CA ARG A 27 2.69 -4.22 12.78
C ARG A 27 3.84 -3.76 11.86
N ASP A 28 5.09 -3.95 12.26
CA ASP A 28 6.24 -3.65 11.40
C ASP A 28 6.24 -4.56 10.17
N ILE A 29 6.05 -5.85 10.37
CA ILE A 29 5.98 -6.83 9.27
C ILE A 29 4.84 -6.50 8.33
N ASP A 30 3.64 -6.23 8.84
CA ASP A 30 2.46 -5.89 8.03
C ASP A 30 2.72 -4.64 7.16
N GLY A 31 3.33 -3.61 7.75
CA GLY A 31 3.67 -2.39 7.01
C GLY A 31 4.78 -2.60 5.97
N LEU A 32 5.81 -3.39 6.30
CA LEU A 32 6.86 -3.74 5.35
C LEU A 32 6.30 -4.59 4.21
N VAL A 33 5.45 -5.59 4.50
CA VAL A 33 4.76 -6.40 3.48
C VAL A 33 3.94 -5.52 2.56
N LEU A 34 3.15 -4.59 3.12
CA LEU A 34 2.36 -3.65 2.32
C LEU A 34 3.23 -2.81 1.38
N CYS A 35 4.34 -2.24 1.87
CA CYS A 35 5.30 -1.53 1.04
C CYS A 35 5.92 -2.44 -0.03
N GLY A 36 6.26 -3.67 0.34
CA GLY A 36 6.83 -4.66 -0.57
C GLY A 36 5.89 -5.05 -1.70
N GLU A 37 4.64 -5.30 -1.41
CA GLU A 37 3.62 -5.66 -2.41
C GLU A 37 3.27 -4.53 -3.36
N HIS A 38 3.31 -3.28 -2.91
CA HIS A 38 2.93 -2.09 -3.70
C HIS A 38 4.13 -1.30 -4.26
N TYR A 39 5.37 -1.83 -4.19
CA TYR A 39 6.64 -1.15 -4.56
C TYR A 39 7.03 -0.02 -3.61
N ALA A 40 6.08 0.72 -3.09
CA ALA A 40 6.23 1.81 -2.13
C ALA A 40 4.86 2.15 -1.53
N ALA A 41 4.86 2.85 -0.41
CA ALA A 41 3.65 3.41 0.18
C ALA A 41 3.87 4.86 0.61
N PRO A 42 2.94 5.78 0.32
CA PRO A 42 2.97 7.11 0.90
C PRO A 42 2.59 7.04 2.38
N TYR A 43 3.18 7.92 3.20
CA TYR A 43 3.05 7.87 4.67
C TYR A 43 1.62 7.93 5.16
N ASP A 44 0.76 8.70 4.52
CA ASP A 44 -0.64 8.84 4.89
C ASP A 44 -1.43 7.54 4.70
N LEU A 45 -1.25 6.85 3.57
CA LEU A 45 -1.90 5.56 3.33
C LEU A 45 -1.30 4.44 4.20
N LEU A 46 0.01 4.46 4.41
CA LEU A 46 0.66 3.50 5.30
C LEU A 46 0.21 3.70 6.75
N ALA A 47 0.05 4.94 7.20
CA ALA A 47 -0.50 5.24 8.53
C ALA A 47 -1.95 4.75 8.67
N ALA A 48 -2.77 4.95 7.63
CA ALA A 48 -4.15 4.44 7.61
C ALA A 48 -4.19 2.91 7.70
N ALA A 49 -3.36 2.22 6.91
CA ALA A 49 -3.25 0.76 6.94
C ALA A 49 -2.84 0.21 8.31
N LEU A 50 -1.92 0.90 8.99
CA LEU A 50 -1.37 0.50 10.29
C LEU A 50 -2.16 1.08 11.48
N LEU A 51 -3.29 1.75 11.22
CA LEU A 51 -4.14 2.40 12.23
C LEU A 51 -3.36 3.40 13.10
N ILE A 52 -2.42 4.13 12.52
CA ILE A 52 -1.61 5.15 13.20
C ILE A 52 -2.29 6.51 13.05
N GLY A 53 -2.90 7.00 14.11
CA GLY A 53 -3.61 8.29 14.11
C GLY A 53 -2.70 9.53 14.29
N SER A 54 -1.40 9.36 14.57
CA SER A 54 -0.47 10.45 14.85
C SER A 54 0.66 10.52 13.84
N GLN A 55 0.83 11.68 13.23
CA GLN A 55 1.94 11.94 12.29
C GLN A 55 3.31 11.78 12.96
N ALA A 56 3.45 12.20 14.23
CA ALA A 56 4.69 12.03 14.96
C ALA A 56 5.04 10.56 15.20
N THR A 57 4.02 9.72 15.45
CA THR A 57 4.21 8.27 15.58
C THR A 57 4.61 7.64 14.25
N MET A 58 3.96 8.04 13.16
CA MET A 58 4.31 7.58 11.82
C MET A 58 5.75 7.98 11.46
N TYR A 59 6.13 9.23 11.72
CA TYR A 59 7.49 9.70 11.46
C TYR A 59 8.53 8.89 12.25
N ARG A 60 8.32 8.65 13.55
CA ARG A 60 9.22 7.82 14.39
C ARG A 60 9.35 6.40 13.85
N LEU A 61 8.24 5.80 13.39
CA LEU A 61 8.26 4.48 12.77
C LEU A 61 9.12 4.47 11.51
N MET A 62 8.96 5.46 10.63
CA MET A 62 9.72 5.58 9.39
C MET A 62 11.21 5.81 9.65
N MET A 63 11.55 6.65 10.62
CA MET A 63 12.95 6.84 11.02
C MET A 63 13.54 5.54 11.53
N ARG A 64 12.82 4.81 12.39
CA ARG A 64 13.29 3.51 12.89
C ARG A 64 13.56 2.52 11.74
N TRP A 65 12.64 2.37 10.79
CA TRP A 65 12.84 1.46 9.64
C TRP A 65 14.00 1.90 8.75
N ARG A 66 14.18 3.20 8.56
CA ARG A 66 15.30 3.76 7.81
C ARG A 66 16.63 3.51 8.52
N ASP A 67 16.73 3.87 9.80
CA ASP A 67 17.97 3.82 10.57
C ASP A 67 18.43 2.36 10.80
N THR A 68 17.50 1.41 10.80
CA THR A 68 17.79 -0.03 10.85
C THR A 68 17.97 -0.65 9.45
N GLY A 69 17.84 0.12 8.40
CA GLY A 69 18.08 -0.29 7.03
C GLY A 69 17.00 -1.18 6.41
N TYR A 70 15.79 -1.29 7.00
CA TYR A 70 14.69 -2.05 6.39
C TYR A 70 14.00 -1.27 5.27
N ALA A 71 13.91 0.04 5.39
CA ALA A 71 13.27 0.88 4.40
C ALA A 71 14.13 2.09 4.04
N ALA A 72 13.93 2.59 2.84
CA ALA A 72 14.33 3.93 2.44
C ALA A 72 13.09 4.83 2.42
N THR A 73 13.28 6.11 2.71
CA THR A 73 12.22 7.08 2.82
C THR A 73 12.60 8.37 2.12
N GLY A 74 11.64 9.10 1.60
CA GLY A 74 11.92 10.40 0.99
C GLY A 74 10.72 11.05 0.32
N GLN A 75 10.91 12.30 -0.06
CA GLN A 75 9.98 13.05 -0.87
C GLN A 75 10.20 12.66 -2.34
N LEU A 76 9.23 12.02 -2.96
CA LEU A 76 9.30 11.57 -4.35
C LEU A 76 8.49 12.45 -5.32
N GLY A 77 7.91 13.55 -4.83
CA GLY A 77 7.08 14.49 -5.59
C GLY A 77 6.34 15.43 -4.65
N ARG A 78 5.32 16.11 -5.16
CA ARG A 78 4.43 16.91 -4.29
C ARG A 78 3.54 15.97 -3.46
N GLY A 79 3.28 16.32 -2.21
CA GLY A 79 2.43 15.55 -1.30
C GLY A 79 3.20 14.84 -0.19
N PRO A 80 2.69 13.73 0.36
CA PRO A 80 3.31 13.04 1.48
C PRO A 80 4.66 12.42 1.12
N SER A 81 5.50 12.21 2.12
CA SER A 81 6.70 11.39 1.97
C SER A 81 6.35 9.93 1.68
N TRP A 82 7.28 9.22 1.09
CA TRP A 82 7.14 7.84 0.66
C TRP A 82 8.11 6.92 1.40
N CYS A 83 7.68 5.68 1.59
CA CYS A 83 8.48 4.58 2.11
C CYS A 83 8.56 3.48 1.05
N TRP A 84 9.76 2.91 0.84
CA TRP A 84 9.99 1.72 0.00
C TRP A 84 11.05 0.84 0.64
N LEU A 85 11.01 -0.45 0.33
CA LEU A 85 11.91 -1.40 0.98
C LEU A 85 13.32 -1.35 0.40
N THR A 86 14.29 -1.60 1.25
CA THR A 86 15.65 -2.02 0.86
C THR A 86 15.67 -3.54 0.62
N SER A 87 16.78 -4.08 0.15
CA SER A 87 16.96 -5.54 0.04
C SER A 87 16.82 -6.23 1.41
N LYS A 88 17.33 -5.61 2.50
CA LYS A 88 17.16 -6.10 3.88
C LYS A 88 15.69 -6.13 4.29
N GLY A 89 14.94 -5.06 4.01
CA GLY A 89 13.51 -4.99 4.30
C GLY A 89 12.72 -6.01 3.50
N MET A 90 13.05 -6.19 2.22
CA MET A 90 12.41 -7.20 1.38
C MET A 90 12.65 -8.62 1.90
N ALA A 91 13.88 -8.93 2.30
CA ALA A 91 14.20 -10.22 2.91
C ALA A 91 13.41 -10.46 4.19
N ALA A 92 13.23 -9.44 5.03
CA ALA A 92 12.44 -9.54 6.26
C ALA A 92 10.95 -9.83 6.03
N THR A 93 10.41 -9.50 4.86
CA THR A 93 9.00 -9.79 4.51
C THR A 93 8.78 -11.22 3.98
N GLY A 94 9.83 -11.91 3.58
CA GLY A 94 9.72 -13.21 2.91
C GLY A 94 9.11 -13.16 1.50
N LEU A 95 8.85 -11.98 0.93
CA LEU A 95 8.19 -11.85 -0.39
C LEU A 95 9.06 -12.25 -1.57
N GLY A 96 10.39 -12.21 -1.42
CA GLY A 96 11.33 -12.61 -2.48
C GLY A 96 11.37 -11.68 -3.70
N PHE A 97 10.80 -10.48 -3.64
CA PHE A 97 10.81 -9.54 -4.77
C PHE A 97 12.11 -8.73 -4.81
N PRO A 98 12.53 -8.23 -6.01
CA PRO A 98 13.54 -7.19 -6.08
C PRO A 98 13.11 -5.95 -5.29
N ALA A 99 14.05 -5.15 -4.79
CA ALA A 99 13.77 -3.94 -4.00
C ALA A 99 14.25 -2.64 -4.71
N PRO A 100 13.80 -2.34 -5.93
CA PRO A 100 14.20 -1.12 -6.61
C PRO A 100 13.53 0.11 -5.98
N ARG A 101 14.16 1.26 -6.14
CA ARG A 101 13.49 2.53 -5.89
C ARG A 101 12.27 2.66 -6.82
N PRO A 102 11.11 3.13 -6.32
CA PRO A 102 9.91 3.27 -7.16
C PRO A 102 10.13 4.31 -8.27
N ALA A 103 9.64 4.02 -9.47
CA ALA A 103 9.67 4.96 -10.59
C ALA A 103 8.70 6.11 -10.36
N LEU A 104 9.16 7.34 -10.51
CA LEU A 104 8.36 8.55 -10.26
C LEU A 104 7.08 8.59 -11.10
N THR A 105 7.13 8.10 -12.33
CA THR A 105 5.97 8.02 -13.26
C THR A 105 4.88 7.06 -12.79
N ARG A 106 5.19 6.15 -11.86
CA ARG A 106 4.23 5.17 -11.32
C ARG A 106 3.62 5.59 -9.98
N LEU A 107 4.11 6.64 -9.33
CA LEU A 107 3.69 6.98 -7.96
C LEU A 107 2.18 7.25 -7.84
N ALA A 108 1.59 7.99 -8.79
CA ALA A 108 0.16 8.24 -8.79
C ALA A 108 -0.65 6.94 -8.87
N HIS A 109 -0.23 6.01 -9.73
CA HIS A 109 -0.88 4.71 -9.88
C HIS A 109 -0.69 3.82 -8.63
N ILE A 110 0.53 3.73 -8.10
CA ILE A 110 0.82 2.99 -6.86
C ILE A 110 -0.07 3.51 -5.71
N ARG A 111 -0.17 4.85 -5.56
CA ARG A 111 -1.05 5.47 -4.57
C ARG A 111 -2.50 5.08 -4.76
N ALA A 112 -3.00 5.14 -5.99
CA ALA A 112 -4.39 4.84 -6.30
C ALA A 112 -4.75 3.37 -6.06
N VAL A 113 -3.87 2.44 -6.43
CA VAL A 113 -4.07 0.99 -6.18
C VAL A 113 -4.06 0.70 -4.67
N LEU A 114 -3.12 1.27 -3.92
CA LEU A 114 -3.09 1.12 -2.46
C LEU A 114 -4.32 1.73 -1.78
N ALA A 115 -4.75 2.91 -2.22
CA ALA A 115 -5.96 3.54 -1.71
C ALA A 115 -7.23 2.72 -2.03
N ALA A 116 -7.30 2.14 -3.24
CA ALA A 116 -8.38 1.22 -3.63
C ALA A 116 -8.41 -0.03 -2.74
N ARG A 117 -7.24 -0.61 -2.44
CA ARG A 117 -7.11 -1.74 -1.50
C ARG A 117 -7.69 -1.38 -0.14
N LEU A 118 -7.22 -0.31 0.49
CA LEU A 118 -7.67 0.10 1.83
C LEU A 118 -9.18 0.41 1.85
N TRP A 119 -9.69 1.03 0.80
CA TRP A 119 -11.12 1.31 0.66
C TRP A 119 -11.96 0.04 0.52
N LEU A 120 -11.49 -0.98 -0.20
CA LEU A 120 -12.15 -2.27 -0.33
C LEU A 120 -12.09 -3.05 0.99
N GLU A 121 -10.92 -3.12 1.63
CA GLU A 121 -10.69 -3.83 2.89
C GLU A 121 -11.54 -3.26 4.05
N ALA A 122 -11.85 -1.96 4.02
CA ALA A 122 -12.74 -1.32 4.99
C ALA A 122 -14.22 -1.69 4.83
N ARG A 123 -14.61 -2.40 3.76
CA ARG A 123 -16.01 -2.74 3.52
C ARG A 123 -16.45 -3.98 4.32
N PRO A 124 -17.68 -3.97 4.87
CA PRO A 124 -18.17 -5.11 5.65
C PRO A 124 -18.18 -6.44 4.89
N VAL A 125 -18.40 -6.41 3.56
CA VAL A 125 -18.36 -7.61 2.73
C VAL A 125 -16.96 -8.22 2.70
N TRP A 126 -15.91 -7.40 2.65
CA TRP A 126 -14.54 -7.85 2.69
C TRP A 126 -14.21 -8.55 4.02
N THR A 127 -14.49 -7.86 5.13
CA THR A 127 -14.20 -8.37 6.47
C THR A 127 -14.93 -9.68 6.76
N ARG A 128 -16.23 -9.75 6.43
CA ARG A 128 -17.05 -10.96 6.61
C ARG A 128 -16.67 -12.09 5.67
N GLY A 129 -16.28 -11.75 4.43
CA GLY A 129 -15.89 -12.71 3.41
C GLY A 129 -14.45 -13.20 3.55
N GLN A 130 -13.66 -12.65 4.47
CA GLN A 130 -12.24 -12.97 4.67
C GLN A 130 -11.44 -12.94 3.36
N ALA A 131 -11.77 -12.04 2.45
CA ALA A 131 -11.07 -11.90 1.18
C ALA A 131 -9.60 -11.51 1.40
N TRP A 132 -8.70 -11.98 0.53
CA TRP A 132 -7.30 -11.58 0.56
C TRP A 132 -6.84 -11.02 -0.79
N TRP A 133 -5.79 -10.23 -0.72
CA TRP A 133 -5.26 -9.45 -1.83
C TRP A 133 -4.00 -10.09 -2.40
N HIS A 134 -3.96 -10.28 -3.73
CA HIS A 134 -2.75 -10.56 -4.47
C HIS A 134 -2.38 -9.36 -5.32
N SER A 135 -1.26 -8.72 -5.00
CA SER A 135 -0.78 -7.55 -5.75
C SER A 135 -0.30 -7.89 -7.16
N GLU A 136 -0.33 -6.91 -8.08
CA GLU A 136 0.30 -7.02 -9.41
C GLU A 136 1.69 -7.65 -9.34
N ARG A 137 2.44 -7.28 -8.30
CA ARG A 137 3.80 -7.74 -8.11
C ARG A 137 3.91 -9.22 -7.81
N ARG A 138 3.02 -9.73 -6.96
CA ARG A 138 2.88 -11.16 -6.67
C ARG A 138 2.46 -11.94 -7.90
N LEU A 139 1.48 -11.41 -8.64
CA LEU A 139 0.99 -12.02 -9.87
C LEU A 139 2.07 -12.10 -10.94
N LYS A 140 2.85 -11.04 -11.14
CA LYS A 140 3.98 -11.02 -12.06
C LYS A 140 5.07 -12.02 -11.70
N ALA A 141 5.36 -12.16 -10.40
CA ALA A 141 6.34 -13.14 -9.92
C ALA A 141 5.88 -14.59 -10.18
N ALA A 142 4.57 -14.86 -10.06
CA ALA A 142 3.99 -16.18 -10.30
C ALA A 142 3.90 -16.55 -11.79
N GLN A 143 3.82 -15.57 -12.71
CA GLN A 143 3.65 -15.81 -14.16
C GLN A 143 4.93 -16.23 -14.91
N LEU A 144 6.11 -16.13 -14.31
CA LEU A 144 7.36 -16.27 -15.03
C LEU A 144 8.31 -17.27 -14.39
N PRO A 145 8.39 -18.51 -14.91
CA PRO A 145 9.64 -19.24 -14.84
C PRO A 145 10.72 -18.47 -15.65
N PRO A 146 11.95 -18.36 -15.14
CA PRO A 146 13.05 -17.77 -15.90
C PRO A 146 13.19 -18.48 -17.25
N GLY A 147 13.12 -17.73 -18.34
CA GLY A 147 13.33 -18.27 -19.69
C GLY A 147 12.09 -18.52 -20.56
N SER A 148 10.87 -18.34 -20.07
CA SER A 148 9.67 -18.48 -20.90
C SER A 148 9.54 -17.34 -21.92
N ARG A 149 9.54 -17.66 -23.24
CA ARG A 149 9.35 -16.73 -24.37
C ARG A 149 7.87 -16.53 -24.75
N GLY A 150 6.92 -16.83 -23.86
CA GLY A 150 5.50 -16.66 -24.13
C GLY A 150 5.07 -15.18 -24.21
N ARG A 151 4.02 -14.91 -25.01
CA ARG A 151 3.36 -13.59 -25.01
C ARG A 151 2.82 -13.33 -23.62
N ARG A 152 3.32 -12.29 -22.95
CA ARG A 152 2.86 -11.94 -21.59
C ARG A 152 1.40 -11.52 -21.65
N GLU A 153 0.55 -12.27 -21.00
CA GLU A 153 -0.82 -11.85 -20.76
C GLU A 153 -0.84 -10.58 -19.88
N HIS A 154 -1.91 -9.81 -20.03
CA HIS A 154 -2.09 -8.66 -19.15
C HIS A 154 -2.28 -9.14 -17.70
N VAL A 155 -1.49 -8.56 -16.80
CA VAL A 155 -1.61 -8.78 -15.35
C VAL A 155 -2.44 -7.66 -14.77
N PRO A 156 -3.54 -7.97 -14.07
CA PRO A 156 -4.32 -6.93 -13.40
C PRO A 156 -3.51 -6.27 -12.26
N ASP A 157 -3.94 -5.09 -11.84
CA ASP A 157 -3.34 -4.37 -10.73
C ASP A 157 -3.44 -5.14 -9.40
N ALA A 158 -4.47 -5.98 -9.28
CA ALA A 158 -4.60 -6.96 -8.20
C ALA A 158 -5.59 -8.08 -8.54
N GLU A 159 -5.48 -9.18 -7.80
CA GLU A 159 -6.53 -10.17 -7.66
C GLU A 159 -7.09 -10.13 -6.22
N ILE A 160 -8.41 -10.30 -6.12
CA ILE A 160 -9.14 -10.43 -4.87
C ILE A 160 -9.64 -11.86 -4.79
N HIS A 161 -9.15 -12.62 -3.84
CA HIS A 161 -9.51 -14.01 -3.65
C HIS A 161 -10.50 -14.15 -2.51
N TRP A 162 -11.61 -14.80 -2.78
CA TRP A 162 -12.66 -15.08 -1.80
C TRP A 162 -12.57 -16.56 -1.39
N PRO A 163 -12.39 -16.86 -0.09
CA PRO A 163 -12.33 -18.25 0.37
C PRO A 163 -13.65 -18.95 0.15
N SER A 164 -13.59 -20.29 0.07
CA SER A 164 -14.78 -21.14 -0.02
C SER A 164 -15.41 -21.29 1.36
N ILE A 165 -16.04 -20.22 1.87
CA ILE A 165 -16.77 -20.23 3.15
C ILE A 165 -18.26 -20.33 2.84
N ASP A 166 -18.93 -21.29 3.46
CA ASP A 166 -20.36 -21.49 3.32
C ASP A 166 -21.15 -20.22 3.70
N GLY A 167 -22.16 -19.89 2.90
CA GLY A 167 -22.97 -18.69 3.08
C GLY A 167 -22.32 -17.39 2.58
N SER A 168 -21.08 -17.41 2.08
CA SER A 168 -20.49 -16.25 1.42
C SER A 168 -21.02 -16.13 -0.02
N PRO A 169 -21.55 -14.96 -0.44
CA PRO A 169 -22.06 -14.78 -1.82
C PRO A 169 -20.93 -14.82 -2.87
N HIS A 170 -19.68 -14.82 -2.44
CA HIS A 170 -18.51 -14.82 -3.29
C HIS A 170 -17.59 -16.02 -3.09
N ALA A 171 -18.06 -17.05 -2.37
CA ALA A 171 -17.25 -18.22 -2.02
C ALA A 171 -16.51 -18.81 -3.24
N GLY A 172 -15.21 -19.02 -3.09
CA GLY A 172 -14.34 -19.59 -4.12
C GLY A 172 -14.09 -18.72 -5.36
N GLN A 173 -14.58 -17.47 -5.38
CA GLN A 173 -14.39 -16.58 -6.52
C GLN A 173 -13.03 -15.88 -6.49
N VAL A 174 -12.50 -15.60 -7.68
CA VAL A 174 -11.37 -14.68 -7.88
C VAL A 174 -11.85 -13.51 -8.74
N TRP A 175 -11.61 -12.30 -8.27
CA TRP A 175 -11.93 -11.07 -8.98
C TRP A 175 -10.63 -10.39 -9.42
N ALA A 176 -10.63 -9.81 -10.64
CA ALA A 176 -9.56 -8.92 -11.08
C ALA A 176 -9.90 -7.47 -10.73
N LEU A 177 -8.89 -6.69 -10.32
CA LEU A 177 -8.99 -5.26 -10.12
C LEU A 177 -8.09 -4.53 -11.11
N GLU A 178 -8.63 -3.51 -11.77
CA GLU A 178 -7.92 -2.52 -12.58
C GLU A 178 -8.17 -1.11 -12.05
N VAL A 179 -7.13 -0.32 -11.93
CA VAL A 179 -7.20 1.10 -11.56
C VAL A 179 -6.75 1.95 -12.74
N GLU A 180 -7.65 2.74 -13.31
CA GLU A 180 -7.34 3.56 -14.47
C GLU A 180 -7.41 5.05 -14.13
N LEU A 181 -6.26 5.72 -14.15
CA LEU A 181 -6.16 7.13 -13.79
C LEU A 181 -6.23 8.06 -14.99
N THR A 182 -5.76 7.59 -16.14
CA THR A 182 -5.67 8.38 -17.38
C THR A 182 -6.29 7.64 -18.53
N PRO A 183 -6.97 8.31 -19.48
CA PRO A 183 -7.57 7.65 -20.61
C PRO A 183 -6.50 6.97 -21.47
N LYS A 184 -6.69 5.69 -21.76
CA LYS A 184 -5.93 4.93 -22.76
C LYS A 184 -6.69 4.92 -24.08
N ALA A 185 -6.04 4.52 -25.17
CA ALA A 185 -6.75 4.28 -26.44
C ALA A 185 -7.88 3.24 -26.23
N LEU A 186 -9.04 3.49 -26.80
CA LEU A 186 -10.23 2.62 -26.67
C LEU A 186 -9.91 1.15 -27.03
N THR A 187 -9.20 0.94 -28.13
CA THR A 187 -8.78 -0.40 -28.58
C THR A 187 -7.91 -1.12 -27.55
N ARG A 188 -7.05 -0.39 -26.83
CA ARG A 188 -6.21 -0.96 -25.77
C ARG A 188 -7.06 -1.34 -24.56
N THR A 189 -7.96 -0.45 -24.14
CA THR A 189 -8.88 -0.69 -23.02
C THR A 189 -9.77 -1.89 -23.30
N SER A 190 -10.40 -1.96 -24.49
CA SER A 190 -11.23 -3.09 -24.91
C SER A 190 -10.45 -4.41 -24.92
N ARG A 191 -9.19 -4.41 -25.42
CA ARG A 191 -8.35 -5.59 -25.42
C ARG A 191 -8.05 -6.10 -24.00
N ILE A 192 -7.75 -5.20 -23.08
CA ILE A 192 -7.48 -5.57 -21.68
C ILE A 192 -8.75 -6.16 -21.07
N MET A 193 -9.90 -5.50 -21.21
CA MET A 193 -11.19 -6.00 -20.69
C MET A 193 -11.54 -7.38 -21.23
N THR A 194 -11.47 -7.56 -22.54
CA THR A 194 -11.73 -8.85 -23.19
C THR A 194 -10.76 -9.92 -22.67
N GLY A 195 -9.48 -9.61 -22.55
CA GLY A 195 -8.46 -10.54 -22.05
C GLY A 195 -8.73 -10.96 -20.58
N LEU A 196 -9.16 -10.07 -19.72
CA LEU A 196 -9.50 -10.38 -18.33
C LEU A 196 -10.80 -11.21 -18.21
N LEU A 197 -11.76 -10.98 -19.10
CA LEU A 197 -13.07 -11.63 -19.08
C LEU A 197 -13.12 -12.95 -19.89
N SER A 198 -12.04 -13.32 -20.59
CA SER A 198 -12.00 -14.48 -21.47
C SER A 198 -10.62 -15.16 -21.48
N PRO A 199 -10.49 -16.44 -21.17
CA PRO A 199 -11.49 -17.39 -20.64
C PRO A 199 -11.94 -17.03 -19.21
N PRO A 200 -12.90 -17.70 -18.60
CA PRO A 200 -13.48 -17.29 -17.31
C PRO A 200 -12.51 -17.50 -16.11
N ARG A 201 -11.34 -16.87 -16.19
CA ARG A 201 -10.35 -16.89 -15.11
C ARG A 201 -10.87 -16.12 -13.86
N TYR A 202 -11.58 -15.01 -14.10
CA TYR A 202 -12.12 -14.17 -13.05
C TYR A 202 -13.63 -14.25 -13.05
N ALA A 203 -14.21 -14.47 -11.87
CA ALA A 203 -15.66 -14.41 -11.69
C ALA A 203 -16.20 -13.00 -11.93
N ARG A 204 -15.42 -11.98 -11.58
CA ARG A 204 -15.72 -10.56 -11.81
C ARG A 204 -14.45 -9.77 -12.14
N VAL A 205 -14.65 -8.67 -12.86
CA VAL A 205 -13.60 -7.66 -13.11
C VAL A 205 -14.12 -6.32 -12.59
N LEU A 206 -13.37 -5.69 -11.70
CA LEU A 206 -13.68 -4.39 -11.13
C LEU A 206 -12.71 -3.34 -11.73
N TYR A 207 -13.25 -2.38 -12.46
CA TYR A 207 -12.54 -1.18 -12.89
C TYR A 207 -12.84 -0.02 -11.95
N LEU A 208 -11.80 0.50 -11.31
CA LEU A 208 -11.86 1.75 -10.55
C LEU A 208 -11.21 2.87 -11.38
N THR A 209 -12.00 3.86 -11.76
CA THR A 209 -11.57 4.90 -12.69
C THR A 209 -11.49 6.28 -12.06
N ALA A 210 -10.46 7.05 -12.42
CA ALA A 210 -10.55 8.49 -12.24
C ALA A 210 -11.52 9.09 -13.28
N ALA A 211 -12.09 10.25 -12.97
CA ALA A 211 -13.08 10.91 -13.84
C ALA A 211 -12.59 11.10 -15.30
N ALA A 212 -11.30 11.36 -15.49
CA ALA A 212 -10.71 11.52 -16.82
C ALA A 212 -10.73 10.22 -17.66
N ALA A 213 -10.60 9.06 -17.02
CA ALA A 213 -10.54 7.76 -17.69
C ALA A 213 -11.93 7.12 -17.88
N GLU A 214 -12.91 7.50 -17.06
CA GLU A 214 -14.24 6.92 -17.03
C GLU A 214 -14.95 6.85 -18.39
N PRO A 215 -14.96 7.91 -19.25
CA PRO A 215 -15.67 7.86 -20.51
C PRO A 215 -15.14 6.79 -21.47
N VAL A 216 -13.82 6.59 -21.52
CA VAL A 216 -13.19 5.58 -22.38
C VAL A 216 -13.47 4.18 -21.84
N VAL A 217 -13.36 3.98 -20.52
CA VAL A 217 -13.62 2.71 -19.86
C VAL A 217 -15.09 2.30 -20.01
N THR A 218 -16.02 3.22 -19.80
CA THR A 218 -17.46 2.99 -19.97
C THR A 218 -17.82 2.65 -21.42
N ARG A 219 -17.23 3.35 -22.40
CA ARG A 219 -17.43 3.03 -23.83
C ARG A 219 -16.90 1.65 -24.17
N ALA A 220 -15.71 1.27 -23.67
CA ALA A 220 -15.15 -0.05 -23.87
C ALA A 220 -16.04 -1.14 -23.25
N ALA A 221 -16.55 -0.92 -22.06
CA ALA A 221 -17.46 -1.81 -21.35
C ALA A 221 -18.77 -2.04 -22.12
N ALA A 222 -19.37 -0.95 -22.65
CA ALA A 222 -20.61 -1.01 -23.42
C ALA A 222 -20.48 -1.82 -24.72
N ALA A 223 -19.28 -1.90 -25.29
CA ALA A 223 -19.03 -2.67 -26.52
C ALA A 223 -18.82 -4.18 -26.27
N LEU A 224 -18.74 -4.64 -25.02
CA LEU A 224 -18.57 -6.07 -24.70
C LEU A 224 -19.89 -6.84 -24.90
N PRO A 225 -19.80 -8.16 -25.16
CA PRO A 225 -20.97 -9.04 -25.12
C PRO A 225 -21.68 -9.01 -23.76
N ARG A 226 -23.01 -9.15 -23.73
CA ARG A 226 -23.82 -9.06 -22.51
C ARG A 226 -23.33 -9.96 -21.36
N TYR A 227 -22.91 -11.18 -21.68
CA TYR A 227 -22.39 -12.13 -20.66
C TYR A 227 -21.08 -11.67 -20.03
N GLN A 228 -20.26 -10.90 -20.75
CA GLN A 228 -19.06 -10.26 -20.19
C GLN A 228 -19.41 -9.00 -19.39
N GLN A 229 -20.37 -8.19 -19.88
CA GLN A 229 -20.85 -7.02 -19.16
C GLN A 229 -21.41 -7.39 -17.77
N ALA A 230 -22.11 -8.51 -17.64
CA ALA A 230 -22.66 -8.99 -16.38
C ALA A 230 -21.56 -9.32 -15.32
N ARG A 231 -20.33 -9.53 -15.76
CA ARG A 231 -19.17 -9.83 -14.88
C ARG A 231 -18.26 -8.61 -14.68
N LEU A 232 -18.55 -7.50 -15.32
CA LEU A 232 -17.77 -6.27 -15.26
C LEU A 232 -18.48 -5.24 -14.39
N THR A 233 -17.73 -4.62 -13.49
CA THR A 233 -18.17 -3.44 -12.74
C THR A 233 -17.23 -2.30 -13.04
N VAL A 234 -17.75 -1.17 -13.51
CA VAL A 234 -17.02 0.08 -13.67
C VAL A 234 -17.51 1.04 -12.61
N GLN A 235 -16.62 1.60 -11.83
CA GLN A 235 -16.93 2.50 -10.74
C GLN A 235 -15.87 3.58 -10.62
N ASN A 236 -16.28 4.79 -10.26
CA ASN A 236 -15.34 5.84 -9.95
C ASN A 236 -14.52 5.52 -8.71
N LEU A 237 -13.22 5.76 -8.78
CA LEU A 237 -12.33 5.67 -7.62
C LEU A 237 -12.80 6.68 -6.56
N PRO A 238 -13.15 6.24 -5.35
CA PRO A 238 -13.70 7.13 -4.35
C PRO A 238 -12.73 8.24 -3.98
N ARG A 239 -13.19 9.48 -3.92
CA ARG A 239 -12.35 10.63 -3.48
C ARG A 239 -11.78 10.39 -2.08
N SER A 240 -12.55 9.79 -1.18
CA SER A 240 -12.10 9.40 0.17
C SER A 240 -10.93 8.42 0.15
N ALA A 241 -10.81 7.57 -0.87
CA ALA A 241 -9.67 6.68 -1.04
C ALA A 241 -8.38 7.42 -1.40
N LEU A 242 -8.49 8.62 -1.99
CA LEU A 242 -7.34 9.46 -2.36
C LEU A 242 -7.01 10.54 -1.33
N THR A 243 -7.94 10.83 -0.42
CA THR A 243 -7.86 11.94 0.55
C THR A 243 -7.77 11.39 1.98
N THR A 244 -6.75 10.62 2.29
CA THR A 244 -6.41 10.34 3.68
C THR A 244 -5.59 11.50 4.21
N CYS A 245 -6.23 12.35 5.00
CA CYS A 245 -5.56 13.46 5.68
C CYS A 245 -5.06 12.99 7.04
N LEU A 246 -3.77 12.71 7.14
CA LEU A 246 -3.12 12.94 8.44
C LEU A 246 -3.14 14.45 8.66
N ALA A 247 -3.62 14.88 9.82
CA ALA A 247 -3.56 16.30 10.18
C ALA A 247 -2.13 16.83 9.98
N PRO A 248 -1.97 18.04 9.40
CA PRO A 248 -0.64 18.62 9.23
C PRO A 248 0.08 18.67 10.58
N PRO A 249 1.40 18.52 10.64
CA PRO A 249 2.15 18.66 11.87
C PRO A 249 1.88 20.04 12.45
N PRO A 250 1.77 20.17 13.77
CA PRO A 250 1.77 21.49 14.38
C PRO A 250 3.03 22.23 13.89
N PRO A 251 2.92 23.54 13.61
CA PRO A 251 4.06 24.32 13.16
C PRO A 251 5.21 24.11 14.14
N ARG A 252 6.39 23.82 13.63
CA ARG A 252 7.59 23.77 14.47
C ARG A 252 7.66 25.13 15.17
N LYS A 253 7.58 25.14 16.52
CA LYS A 253 7.97 26.31 17.27
C LYS A 253 9.40 26.59 16.85
N SER A 254 9.61 27.66 16.12
CA SER A 254 10.93 28.21 15.87
C SER A 254 11.48 28.60 17.24
N GLY A 255 12.29 27.71 17.81
CA GLY A 255 13.10 28.07 18.96
C GLY A 255 14.03 29.18 18.50
N MET A 256 13.70 30.38 18.79
CA MET A 256 14.65 31.47 18.86
C MET A 256 15.55 31.16 20.06
N ASP A 257 16.56 30.32 19.85
CA ASP A 257 17.75 30.34 20.68
C ASP A 257 18.56 31.56 20.27
N THR A 258 18.19 32.69 20.81
CA THR A 258 19.08 33.85 20.89
C THR A 258 20.13 33.52 21.96
N PRO A 259 21.42 33.38 21.60
CA PRO A 259 22.43 33.21 22.63
C PRO A 259 22.45 34.45 23.51
N PRO A 260 22.63 34.30 24.85
CA PRO A 260 22.74 35.44 25.73
C PRO A 260 23.99 36.26 25.34
N PRO A 261 23.93 37.60 25.45
CA PRO A 261 25.08 38.46 25.25
C PRO A 261 26.15 38.08 26.28
N GLY A 262 27.33 37.74 25.82
CA GLY A 262 28.49 37.52 26.67
C GLY A 262 28.93 38.80 27.38
N PRO A 263 29.64 38.66 28.52
CA PRO A 263 30.06 39.78 29.36
C PRO A 263 31.07 40.71 28.70
#